data_09379d91ea90ab29cdd030398a868b6a
#
_entry.id   09379d91ea90ab29cdd030398a868b6a
#
_cell.length_a   1.000
_cell.length_b   1.000
_cell.length_c   1.000
_cell.angle_alpha   90.00
_cell.angle_beta   90.00
_cell.angle_gamma   90.00
#
_symmetry.space_group_name_H-M   'P 1'
#
loop_
_entity.id
_entity.type
_entity.pdbx_description
1 polymer ?
#
loop_
_entity_poly.entity_id
_entity_poly.type
_entity_poly.pdbx_seq_one_letter_code
_entity_poly.pdbx_strand_id
1 'polypeptide(L)'
;HLVKERDKKLIIICKAWRVRNGTGFDKTAFVLDWEKKLIRCPNGVSVPFQEGKVVQFPRDKCKTCPLHSQCTTNAKGRTVSIHPDESLLQELRERQATSTGRAKLRERVTVEHSLAHIGQWQGASARYIGIRKNLFDLRRMAVVHNLHVLAKMPATTQEKTA
;
A
#
# COMPACT_ATOMS: atom_id res chain seq x y z
N HIS A 1 8.92 0.20 -9.95
CA HIS A 1 9.15 1.58 -9.51
C HIS A 1 9.57 1.64 -8.03
N LEU A 2 8.84 1.00 -7.12
CA LEU A 2 9.11 1.04 -5.68
C LEU A 2 10.48 0.46 -5.30
N VAL A 3 10.91 -0.62 -5.96
CA VAL A 3 12.22 -1.24 -5.71
C VAL A 3 13.35 -0.30 -6.10
N LYS A 4 13.25 0.38 -7.25
CA LYS A 4 14.25 1.38 -7.68
C LYS A 4 14.40 2.54 -6.70
N GLU A 5 13.30 2.97 -6.07
CA GLU A 5 13.34 4.01 -5.05
C GLU A 5 13.91 3.50 -3.72
N ARG A 6 13.70 2.23 -3.38
CA ARG A 6 14.32 1.57 -2.21
C ARG A 6 15.84 1.53 -2.33
N ASP A 7 16.37 1.24 -3.52
CA ASP A 7 17.82 1.23 -3.79
C ASP A 7 18.48 2.60 -3.53
N LYS A 8 17.69 3.67 -3.59
CA LYS A 8 18.12 5.04 -3.23
C LYS A 8 18.07 5.33 -1.72
N LYS A 9 17.91 4.31 -0.86
CA LYS A 9 17.72 4.44 0.60
C LYS A 9 16.51 5.29 1.02
N LEU A 10 15.50 5.40 0.17
CA LEU A 10 14.25 6.09 0.50
C LEU A 10 13.36 5.21 1.38
N ILE A 11 12.75 5.82 2.39
CA ILE A 11 11.74 5.17 3.23
C ILE A 11 10.39 5.30 2.54
N ILE A 12 9.88 4.18 2.04
CA ILE A 12 8.55 4.14 1.40
C ILE A 12 7.48 3.98 2.48
N ILE A 13 6.57 4.95 2.55
CA ILE A 13 5.41 4.91 3.45
C ILE A 13 4.15 4.92 2.59
N CYS A 14 3.60 3.74 2.34
CA CYS A 14 2.34 3.61 1.62
C CYS A 14 1.52 2.46 2.18
N LYS A 15 0.22 2.50 1.92
CA LYS A 15 -0.69 1.42 2.28
C LYS A 15 -0.51 0.26 1.31
N ALA A 16 -0.20 -0.92 1.85
CA ALA A 16 -0.18 -2.15 1.04
C ALA A 16 -1.59 -2.48 0.55
N TRP A 17 -1.68 -2.96 -0.69
CA TRP A 17 -2.95 -3.38 -1.25
C TRP A 17 -3.53 -4.56 -0.48
N ARG A 18 -4.84 -4.50 -0.24
CA ARG A 18 -5.53 -5.59 0.44
C ARG A 18 -5.60 -6.81 -0.46
N VAL A 19 -5.02 -7.90 0.03
CA VAL A 19 -5.15 -9.20 -0.63
C VAL A 19 -6.54 -9.76 -0.31
N ARG A 20 -7.18 -10.38 -1.28
CA ARG A 20 -8.51 -10.98 -1.14
C ARG A 20 -8.55 -12.31 -1.90
N ASN A 21 -9.33 -13.26 -1.36
CA ASN A 21 -9.65 -14.53 -2.02
C ASN A 21 -11.08 -14.94 -1.65
N GLY A 22 -12.06 -14.11 -1.98
CA GLY A 22 -13.44 -14.34 -1.58
C GLY A 22 -13.54 -14.55 -0.06
N THR A 23 -14.16 -15.66 0.36
CA THR A 23 -14.28 -16.10 1.76
C THR A 23 -13.16 -17.06 2.17
N GLY A 24 -12.32 -17.50 1.24
CA GLY A 24 -11.25 -18.46 1.49
C GLY A 24 -9.92 -17.82 1.89
N PHE A 25 -8.95 -18.65 2.25
CA PHE A 25 -7.60 -18.21 2.60
C PHE A 25 -7.02 -17.33 1.50
N ASP A 26 -6.64 -16.12 1.86
CA ASP A 26 -5.89 -15.24 0.97
C ASP A 26 -4.39 -15.56 1.02
N LYS A 27 -3.59 -14.82 0.26
CA LYS A 27 -2.15 -15.06 0.17
C LYS A 27 -1.42 -14.88 1.51
N THR A 28 -1.95 -14.11 2.44
CA THR A 28 -1.30 -13.86 3.73
C THR A 28 -1.34 -15.07 4.66
N ALA A 29 -2.22 -16.04 4.39
CA ALA A 29 -2.24 -17.33 5.09
C ALA A 29 -1.10 -18.27 4.67
N PHE A 30 -0.35 -17.92 3.62
CA PHE A 30 0.78 -18.72 3.10
C PHE A 30 2.09 -18.11 3.60
N VAL A 31 2.99 -18.96 4.10
CA VAL A 31 4.30 -18.51 4.59
C VAL A 31 5.32 -18.57 3.47
N LEU A 32 5.96 -17.45 3.17
CA LEU A 32 7.04 -17.36 2.18
C LEU A 32 8.40 -17.42 2.88
N ASP A 33 9.17 -18.45 2.56
CA ASP A 33 10.58 -18.57 2.94
C ASP A 33 11.44 -17.98 1.81
N TRP A 34 11.98 -16.81 2.04
CA TRP A 34 12.74 -16.05 1.03
C TRP A 34 14.14 -16.62 0.80
N GLU A 35 14.73 -17.29 1.80
CA GLU A 35 16.05 -17.88 1.68
C GLU A 35 16.00 -19.14 0.83
N LYS A 36 15.04 -20.02 1.13
CA LYS A 36 14.85 -21.30 0.43
C LYS A 36 14.01 -21.16 -0.84
N LYS A 37 13.40 -19.99 -1.10
CA LYS A 37 12.44 -19.75 -2.19
C LYS A 37 11.28 -20.76 -2.18
N LEU A 38 10.74 -21.05 -0.99
CA LEU A 38 9.62 -21.96 -0.77
C LEU A 38 8.40 -21.21 -0.23
N ILE A 39 7.23 -21.53 -0.76
CA ILE A 39 5.95 -21.11 -0.22
C ILE A 39 5.25 -22.29 0.43
N ARG A 40 4.86 -22.14 1.70
CA ARG A 40 4.16 -23.16 2.48
C ARG A 40 2.69 -22.78 2.66
N CYS A 41 1.78 -23.72 2.34
CA CYS A 41 0.35 -23.54 2.55
C CYS A 41 -0.04 -23.76 4.03
N PRO A 42 -1.25 -23.35 4.48
CA PRO A 42 -1.73 -23.57 5.85
C PRO A 42 -1.72 -25.05 6.29
N ASN A 43 -1.85 -26.01 5.37
CA ASN A 43 -1.75 -27.44 5.64
C ASN A 43 -0.31 -28.00 5.60
N GLY A 44 0.71 -27.14 5.57
CA GLY A 44 2.12 -27.53 5.67
C GLY A 44 2.80 -27.96 4.37
N VAL A 45 2.10 -28.01 3.24
CA VAL A 45 2.71 -28.36 1.94
C VAL A 45 3.56 -27.21 1.44
N SER A 46 4.83 -27.48 1.12
CA SER A 46 5.77 -26.48 0.58
C SER A 46 6.04 -26.74 -0.89
N VAL A 47 6.09 -25.68 -1.69
CA VAL A 47 6.44 -25.73 -3.12
C VAL A 47 7.39 -24.57 -3.44
N PRO A 48 8.28 -24.71 -4.43
CA PRO A 48 9.17 -23.63 -4.83
C PRO A 48 8.38 -22.51 -5.49
N PHE A 49 8.85 -21.26 -5.29
CA PHE A 49 8.28 -20.11 -5.95
C PHE A 49 9.34 -19.25 -6.65
N GLN A 50 8.89 -18.47 -7.62
CA GLN A 50 9.67 -17.40 -8.25
C GLN A 50 8.88 -16.10 -8.19
N GLU A 51 9.58 -15.01 -7.94
CA GLU A 51 9.00 -13.66 -7.96
C GLU A 51 8.43 -13.34 -9.36
N GLY A 52 7.30 -12.68 -9.41
CA GLY A 52 6.61 -12.36 -10.66
C GLY A 52 5.86 -13.51 -11.30
N LYS A 53 5.85 -14.70 -10.68
CA LYS A 53 5.17 -15.88 -11.24
C LYS A 53 4.02 -16.38 -10.36
N VAL A 54 3.19 -17.24 -10.98
CA VAL A 54 2.10 -17.93 -10.28
C VAL A 54 2.62 -19.29 -9.84
N VAL A 55 2.41 -19.60 -8.57
CA VAL A 55 2.73 -20.90 -7.97
C VAL A 55 1.47 -21.76 -7.99
N GLN A 56 1.60 -23.00 -8.47
CA GLN A 56 0.56 -24.01 -8.45
C GLN A 56 0.90 -25.08 -7.40
N PHE A 57 0.01 -25.27 -6.44
CA PHE A 57 0.14 -26.37 -5.48
C PHE A 57 -0.28 -27.70 -6.10
N PRO A 58 0.35 -28.85 -5.72
CA PRO A 58 0.06 -30.16 -6.28
C PRO A 58 -1.41 -30.55 -6.06
N ARG A 59 -2.08 -30.92 -7.16
CA ARG A 59 -3.50 -31.31 -7.17
C ARG A 59 -3.84 -32.37 -6.13
N ASP A 60 -3.04 -33.42 -6.06
CA ASP A 60 -3.31 -34.57 -5.19
C ASP A 60 -3.26 -34.17 -3.71
N LYS A 61 -2.30 -33.34 -3.33
CA LYS A 61 -2.18 -32.80 -1.96
C LYS A 61 -3.33 -31.86 -1.63
N CYS A 62 -3.81 -31.07 -2.60
CA CYS A 62 -4.95 -30.19 -2.41
C CYS A 62 -6.27 -30.96 -2.31
N LYS A 63 -6.45 -32.00 -3.13
CA LYS A 63 -7.69 -32.79 -3.18
C LYS A 63 -7.98 -33.54 -1.86
N THR A 64 -6.96 -34.06 -1.21
CA THR A 64 -7.06 -34.76 0.07
C THR A 64 -6.90 -33.85 1.30
N CYS A 65 -6.78 -32.53 1.07
CA CYS A 65 -6.55 -31.57 2.13
C CYS A 65 -7.82 -31.30 2.96
N PRO A 66 -7.79 -31.39 4.29
CA PRO A 66 -8.94 -31.09 5.14
C PRO A 66 -9.38 -29.63 5.06
N LEU A 67 -8.47 -28.72 4.66
CA LEU A 67 -8.74 -27.28 4.48
C LEU A 67 -9.13 -26.90 3.05
N HIS A 68 -9.40 -27.89 2.18
CA HIS A 68 -9.67 -27.65 0.75
C HIS A 68 -10.81 -26.65 0.53
N SER A 69 -11.95 -26.83 1.19
CA SER A 69 -13.15 -25.97 1.06
C SER A 69 -12.91 -24.52 1.47
N GLN A 70 -12.02 -24.28 2.44
CA GLN A 70 -11.64 -22.94 2.89
C GLN A 70 -10.50 -22.32 2.07
N CYS A 71 -9.83 -23.11 1.23
CA CYS A 71 -8.64 -22.69 0.51
C CYS A 71 -8.92 -22.39 -0.96
N THR A 72 -9.60 -23.32 -1.66
CA THR A 72 -9.85 -23.19 -3.09
C THR A 72 -11.03 -24.03 -3.53
N THR A 73 -11.77 -23.54 -4.51
CA THR A 73 -12.82 -24.29 -5.23
C THR A 73 -12.29 -24.92 -6.52
N ASN A 74 -11.02 -24.66 -6.88
CA ASN A 74 -10.43 -25.11 -8.12
C ASN A 74 -10.02 -26.59 -8.03
N ALA A 75 -10.59 -27.42 -8.91
CA ALA A 75 -10.26 -28.85 -9.03
C ALA A 75 -8.79 -29.14 -9.38
N LYS A 76 -8.06 -28.17 -9.94
CA LYS A 76 -6.63 -28.27 -10.25
C LYS A 76 -5.72 -27.94 -9.06
N GLY A 77 -6.30 -27.61 -7.89
CA GLY A 77 -5.57 -27.18 -6.69
C GLY A 77 -5.40 -25.65 -6.58
N ARG A 78 -4.76 -25.21 -5.49
CA ARG A 78 -4.58 -23.81 -5.18
C ARG A 78 -3.49 -23.17 -6.02
N THR A 79 -3.75 -21.98 -6.56
CA THR A 79 -2.77 -21.09 -7.18
C THR A 79 -2.53 -19.85 -6.33
N VAL A 80 -1.28 -19.39 -6.26
CA VAL A 80 -0.91 -18.17 -5.58
C VAL A 80 0.01 -17.35 -6.49
N SER A 81 -0.38 -16.13 -6.79
CA SER A 81 0.45 -15.20 -7.58
C SER A 81 1.43 -14.49 -6.66
N ILE A 82 2.72 -14.55 -6.99
CA ILE A 82 3.79 -13.86 -6.28
C ILE A 82 4.14 -12.59 -7.06
N HIS A 83 4.03 -11.45 -6.42
CA HIS A 83 4.40 -10.18 -7.05
C HIS A 83 5.94 -10.08 -7.18
N PRO A 84 6.49 -9.39 -8.21
CA PRO A 84 7.93 -9.14 -8.27
C PRO A 84 8.50 -8.46 -7.03
N ASP A 85 7.72 -7.57 -6.42
CA ASP A 85 8.07 -6.85 -5.19
C ASP A 85 7.34 -7.42 -3.95
N GLU A 86 7.09 -8.72 -3.90
CA GLU A 86 6.30 -9.33 -2.81
C GLU A 86 6.94 -9.17 -1.44
N SER A 87 8.27 -9.20 -1.36
CA SER A 87 9.01 -8.96 -0.12
C SER A 87 8.74 -7.57 0.45
N LEU A 88 8.77 -6.55 -0.43
CA LEU A 88 8.42 -5.18 -0.03
C LEU A 88 6.95 -5.07 0.39
N LEU A 89 6.05 -5.71 -0.34
CA LEU A 89 4.61 -5.71 0.00
C LEU A 89 4.36 -6.37 1.35
N GLN A 90 5.08 -7.44 1.68
CA GLN A 90 5.02 -8.08 3.00
C GLN A 90 5.52 -7.14 4.09
N GLU A 91 6.69 -6.53 3.91
CA GLU A 91 7.23 -5.52 4.84
C GLU A 91 6.25 -4.37 5.09
N LEU A 92 5.61 -3.85 4.04
CA LEU A 92 4.62 -2.79 4.16
C LEU A 92 3.37 -3.22 4.94
N ARG A 93 2.91 -4.47 4.78
CA ARG A 93 1.79 -5.03 5.56
C ARG A 93 2.16 -5.17 7.03
N GLU A 94 3.33 -5.70 7.34
CA GLU A 94 3.85 -5.84 8.70
C GLU A 94 3.98 -4.48 9.38
N ARG A 95 4.58 -3.50 8.69
CA ARG A 95 4.68 -2.12 9.17
C ARG A 95 3.30 -1.50 9.41
N GLN A 96 2.34 -1.71 8.52
CA GLN A 96 0.97 -1.22 8.66
C GLN A 96 0.23 -1.87 9.86
N ALA A 97 0.60 -3.08 10.28
CA ALA A 97 0.03 -3.74 11.45
C ALA A 97 0.50 -3.11 12.77
N THR A 98 1.64 -2.40 12.78
CA THR A 98 2.16 -1.72 13.98
C THR A 98 1.42 -0.41 14.28
N SER A 99 1.42 0.02 15.54
CA SER A 99 0.85 1.31 15.96
C SER A 99 1.58 2.49 15.33
N THR A 100 2.91 2.44 15.32
CA THR A 100 3.78 3.45 14.72
C THR A 100 3.61 3.56 13.21
N GLY A 101 3.51 2.44 12.50
CA GLY A 101 3.24 2.42 11.06
C GLY A 101 1.88 3.00 10.72
N ARG A 102 0.83 2.70 11.52
CA ARG A 102 -0.49 3.32 11.36
C ARG A 102 -0.48 4.82 11.64
N ALA A 103 0.29 5.28 12.64
CA ALA A 103 0.46 6.70 12.91
C ALA A 103 1.06 7.43 11.69
N LYS A 104 2.15 6.91 11.15
CA LYS A 104 2.78 7.47 9.95
C LYS A 104 1.87 7.48 8.71
N LEU A 105 1.05 6.45 8.54
CA LEU A 105 0.05 6.45 7.46
C LEU A 105 -1.03 7.51 7.67
N ARG A 106 -1.38 7.87 8.92
CA ARG A 106 -2.32 8.95 9.21
C ARG A 106 -1.76 10.34 8.90
N GLU A 107 -0.46 10.56 9.08
CA GLU A 107 0.20 11.83 8.69
C GLU A 107 -0.05 12.16 7.20
N ARG A 108 -0.11 11.14 6.35
CA ARG A 108 -0.41 11.29 4.93
C ARG A 108 -1.80 11.88 4.65
N VAL A 109 -2.76 11.59 5.50
CA VAL A 109 -4.14 12.08 5.35
C VAL A 109 -4.19 13.60 5.33
N THR A 110 -3.36 14.26 6.13
CA THR A 110 -3.26 15.75 6.15
C THR A 110 -2.84 16.31 4.79
N VAL A 111 -1.88 15.65 4.13
CA VAL A 111 -1.44 16.06 2.78
C VAL A 111 -2.55 15.82 1.76
N GLU A 112 -3.24 14.70 1.84
CA GLU A 112 -4.37 14.37 0.93
C GLU A 112 -5.51 15.39 1.09
N HIS A 113 -5.84 15.81 2.30
CA HIS A 113 -6.82 16.89 2.54
C HIS A 113 -6.39 18.22 1.93
N SER A 114 -5.13 18.60 2.10
CA SER A 114 -4.60 19.83 1.52
C SER A 114 -4.67 19.80 -0.02
N LEU A 115 -4.30 18.68 -0.63
CA LEU A 115 -4.39 18.51 -2.08
C LEU A 115 -5.84 18.50 -2.58
N ALA A 116 -6.75 17.89 -1.81
CA ALA A 116 -8.18 17.90 -2.14
C ALA A 116 -8.76 19.32 -2.13
N HIS A 117 -8.42 20.15 -1.15
CA HIS A 117 -8.83 21.56 -1.10
C HIS A 117 -8.31 22.37 -2.30
N ILE A 118 -7.03 22.20 -2.65
CA ILE A 118 -6.45 22.82 -3.84
C ILE A 118 -7.19 22.39 -5.09
N GLY A 119 -7.48 21.08 -5.23
CA GLY A 119 -8.22 20.51 -6.35
C GLY A 119 -9.66 21.03 -6.44
N GLN A 120 -10.36 21.26 -5.32
CA GLN A 120 -11.70 21.86 -5.30
C GLN A 120 -11.71 23.28 -5.86
N TRP A 121 -10.70 24.08 -5.54
CA TRP A 121 -10.60 25.47 -6.04
C TRP A 121 -10.08 25.55 -7.47
N GLN A 122 -9.17 24.67 -7.84
CA GLN A 122 -8.60 24.63 -9.20
C GLN A 122 -9.56 24.00 -10.21
N GLY A 123 -10.40 23.05 -9.76
CA GLY A 123 -11.25 22.21 -10.59
C GLY A 123 -10.53 20.95 -11.08
N ALA A 124 -11.32 20.06 -11.74
CA ALA A 124 -10.86 18.74 -12.19
C ALA A 124 -9.94 18.78 -13.42
N SER A 125 -9.85 19.93 -14.10
CA SER A 125 -9.10 20.07 -15.36
C SER A 125 -8.14 21.26 -15.29
N ALA A 126 -7.01 21.14 -15.99
CA ALA A 126 -6.08 22.25 -16.16
C ALA A 126 -6.75 23.37 -16.96
N ARG A 127 -6.65 24.61 -16.46
CA ARG A 127 -7.28 25.80 -17.09
C ARG A 127 -6.54 26.28 -18.33
N TYR A 128 -5.26 25.98 -18.43
CA TYR A 128 -4.39 26.57 -19.46
C TYR A 128 -3.69 25.46 -20.25
N ILE A 129 -3.32 25.78 -21.47
CA ILE A 129 -2.45 24.93 -22.28
C ILE A 129 -1.00 25.22 -21.88
N GLY A 130 -0.25 24.17 -21.57
CA GLY A 130 1.17 24.21 -21.24
C GLY A 130 1.50 24.25 -19.76
N ILE A 131 2.68 23.73 -19.42
CA ILE A 131 3.12 23.50 -18.04
C ILE A 131 3.31 24.82 -17.26
N ARG A 132 3.89 25.85 -17.88
CA ARG A 132 4.23 27.11 -17.18
C ARG A 132 3.01 27.80 -16.59
N LYS A 133 1.94 27.95 -17.38
CA LYS A 133 0.71 28.62 -16.96
C LYS A 133 -0.02 27.81 -15.87
N ASN A 134 -0.12 26.51 -16.04
CA ASN A 134 -0.75 25.63 -15.05
C ASN A 134 0.06 25.57 -13.75
N LEU A 135 1.40 25.58 -13.82
CA LEU A 135 2.24 25.64 -12.62
C LEU A 135 2.08 26.95 -11.86
N PHE A 136 1.97 28.08 -12.57
CA PHE A 136 1.67 29.36 -11.95
C PHE A 136 0.31 29.35 -11.25
N ASP A 137 -0.73 28.82 -11.90
CA ASP A 137 -2.07 28.73 -11.33
C ASP A 137 -2.08 27.84 -10.08
N LEU A 138 -1.42 26.68 -10.14
CA LEU A 138 -1.27 25.77 -9.00
C LEU A 138 -0.56 26.46 -7.81
N ARG A 139 0.54 27.17 -8.06
CA ARG A 139 1.26 27.93 -7.02
C ARG A 139 0.39 29.00 -6.38
N ARG A 140 -0.37 29.74 -7.18
CA ARG A 140 -1.32 30.72 -6.68
C ARG A 140 -2.37 30.09 -5.76
N MET A 141 -2.95 28.95 -6.16
CA MET A 141 -3.90 28.21 -5.33
C MET A 141 -3.26 27.68 -4.04
N ALA A 142 -2.03 27.23 -4.09
CA ALA A 142 -1.30 26.80 -2.90
C ALA A 142 -1.06 27.95 -1.91
N VAL A 143 -0.77 29.17 -2.40
CA VAL A 143 -0.65 30.36 -1.54
C VAL A 143 -1.99 30.67 -0.88
N VAL A 144 -3.10 30.68 -1.63
CA VAL A 144 -4.44 30.91 -1.07
C VAL A 144 -4.78 29.86 -0.01
N HIS A 145 -4.47 28.58 -0.29
CA HIS A 145 -4.67 27.50 0.69
C HIS A 145 -3.88 27.74 1.98
N ASN A 146 -2.59 28.11 1.87
CA ASN A 146 -1.74 28.35 3.03
C ASN A 146 -2.23 29.54 3.86
N LEU A 147 -2.66 30.62 3.21
CA LEU A 147 -3.27 31.77 3.91
C LEU A 147 -4.55 31.36 4.64
N HIS A 148 -5.38 30.51 4.04
CA HIS A 148 -6.60 29.99 4.66
C HIS A 148 -6.30 29.11 5.88
N VAL A 149 -5.25 28.28 5.81
CA VAL A 149 -4.76 27.47 6.94
C VAL A 149 -4.27 28.40 8.07
N LEU A 150 -3.43 29.38 7.75
CA LEU A 150 -2.91 30.34 8.71
C LEU A 150 -4.03 31.12 9.42
N ALA A 151 -5.04 31.55 8.67
CA ALA A 151 -6.19 32.30 9.24
C ALA A 151 -7.04 31.42 10.21
N LYS A 152 -7.01 30.12 10.07
CA LYS A 152 -7.72 29.18 10.95
C LYS A 152 -6.88 28.63 12.11
N MET A 153 -5.57 28.91 12.13
CA MET A 153 -4.74 28.49 13.25
C MET A 153 -5.14 29.29 14.51
N PRO A 154 -5.31 28.61 15.66
CA PRO A 154 -5.54 29.31 16.93
C PRO A 154 -4.34 30.23 17.19
N ALA A 155 -4.62 31.47 17.63
CA ALA A 155 -3.57 32.39 18.04
C ALA A 155 -2.75 31.72 19.15
N THR A 156 -1.45 31.52 18.91
CA THR A 156 -0.53 30.99 19.94
C THR A 156 -0.58 31.99 21.10
N THR A 157 -1.03 31.55 22.26
CA THR A 157 -0.97 32.36 23.49
C THR A 157 0.51 32.65 23.74
N GLN A 158 0.92 33.85 23.45
CA GLN A 158 2.23 34.33 23.88
C GLN A 158 2.25 34.23 25.40
N GLU A 159 3.05 33.34 25.93
CA GLU A 159 3.37 33.34 27.37
C GLU A 159 3.86 34.72 27.73
N LYS A 160 3.07 35.42 28.54
CA LYS A 160 3.48 36.62 29.25
C LYS A 160 4.55 36.20 30.25
N THR A 161 5.79 36.30 29.84
CA THR A 161 6.91 36.40 30.80
C THR A 161 6.81 37.74 31.45
N ALA A 162 6.32 37.74 32.68
CA ALA A 162 6.47 38.84 33.60
C ALA A 162 7.80 38.69 34.37
#